data_800ed6955fd2ea28fdd9d0d9f33ecd10
#
_entry.id   800ed6955fd2ea28fdd9d0d9f33ecd10
#
_cell.length_a   1.000
_cell.length_b   1.000
_cell.length_c   1.000
_cell.angle_alpha   90.00
_cell.angle_beta   90.00
_cell.angle_gamma   90.00
#
_symmetry.space_group_name_H-M   'P 1'
#
loop_
_entity.id
_entity.type
_entity.pdbx_description
1 polymer ?
#
loop_
_entity_poly.entity_id
_entity_poly.type
_entity_poly.pdbx_seq_one_letter_code
_entity_poly.pdbx_strand_id
1 'polypeptide(L)'
;MTAFALSLILAAAVIHASWNYLLKRSGGGTVFVWLFAVSSTLIYAPLAAAIIWWQKPDFGWVHYGLMFASATLHTVYYLLLDRGYRSGDLSIVYPIARGSGPLITVLCAVLLLGEHPTALAVAGALLIGGGAIALTGDPRKLRQSGNLHAVGFALLTGCMIAGYTLVDKIAVAAWLIPPLVQDWATNLGRVVLMTPSALTRRDEIGPTWQRAKRSIVAIAVLCPLSYILVLTAMVFTPVSYVAPAREISILVAALMGTHLLAEGDAPRRLAAAAAMVGGIVCLALG
;
A
#
# COMPACT_ATOMS: atom_id res chain seq x y z
N MET A 1 16.68 -12.19 -2.85
CA MET A 1 15.28 -12.27 -3.38
C MET A 1 15.31 -12.90 -4.77
N THR A 2 14.33 -13.76 -5.15
CA THR A 2 14.29 -14.38 -6.49
C THR A 2 13.94 -13.34 -7.57
N ALA A 3 14.45 -13.55 -8.82
CA ALA A 3 14.13 -12.69 -9.97
C ALA A 3 12.61 -12.64 -10.24
N PHE A 4 11.90 -13.75 -10.01
CA PHE A 4 10.45 -13.82 -10.16
C PHE A 4 9.73 -12.95 -9.13
N ALA A 5 10.11 -13.00 -7.84
CA ALA A 5 9.55 -12.11 -6.83
C ALA A 5 9.80 -10.63 -7.17
N LEU A 6 11.01 -10.30 -7.59
CA LEU A 6 11.37 -8.94 -8.00
C LEU A 6 10.51 -8.47 -9.18
N SER A 7 10.31 -9.31 -10.20
CA SER A 7 9.47 -8.95 -11.35
C SER A 7 8.00 -8.68 -10.96
N LEU A 8 7.43 -9.49 -10.05
CA LEU A 8 6.09 -9.27 -9.52
C LEU A 8 5.99 -7.92 -8.80
N ILE A 9 6.99 -7.59 -7.95
CA ILE A 9 7.00 -6.35 -7.18
C ILE A 9 7.19 -5.13 -8.09
N LEU A 10 8.07 -5.22 -9.10
CA LEU A 10 8.27 -4.13 -10.06
C LEU A 10 7.01 -3.89 -10.91
N ALA A 11 6.36 -4.95 -11.40
CA ALA A 11 5.08 -4.85 -12.09
C ALA A 11 4.01 -4.23 -11.17
N ALA A 12 3.92 -4.71 -9.94
CA ALA A 12 3.02 -4.14 -8.94
C ALA A 12 3.29 -2.65 -8.69
N ALA A 13 4.56 -2.23 -8.65
CA ALA A 13 4.95 -0.83 -8.42
C ALA A 13 4.48 0.09 -9.56
N VAL A 14 4.61 -0.33 -10.81
CA VAL A 14 4.12 0.43 -11.98
C VAL A 14 2.59 0.55 -11.94
N ILE A 15 1.89 -0.56 -11.70
CA ILE A 15 0.43 -0.58 -11.59
C ILE A 15 -0.03 0.28 -10.41
N HIS A 16 0.68 0.19 -9.27
CA HIS A 16 0.40 0.98 -8.06
C HIS A 16 0.55 2.48 -8.32
N ALA A 17 1.62 2.89 -8.98
CA ALA A 17 1.83 4.29 -9.37
C ALA A 17 0.71 4.78 -10.31
N SER A 18 0.28 3.93 -11.26
CA SER A 18 -0.75 4.26 -12.24
C SER A 18 -2.11 4.52 -11.58
N TRP A 19 -2.58 3.62 -10.69
CA TRP A 19 -3.87 3.85 -10.05
C TRP A 19 -3.83 5.00 -9.02
N ASN A 20 -2.69 5.22 -8.35
CA ASN A 20 -2.52 6.39 -7.48
C ASN A 20 -2.59 7.70 -8.25
N TYR A 21 -1.99 7.75 -9.45
CA TYR A 21 -2.12 8.91 -10.35
C TYR A 21 -3.59 9.18 -10.72
N LEU A 22 -4.35 8.12 -11.09
CA LEU A 22 -5.77 8.23 -11.40
C LEU A 22 -6.59 8.70 -10.17
N LEU A 23 -6.29 8.18 -8.99
CA LEU A 23 -6.96 8.58 -7.74
C LEU A 23 -6.72 10.06 -7.45
N LYS A 24 -5.47 10.53 -7.53
CA LYS A 24 -5.13 11.94 -7.34
C LYS A 24 -5.86 12.85 -8.31
N ARG A 25 -5.93 12.47 -9.58
CA ARG A 25 -6.62 13.25 -10.64
C ARG A 25 -8.13 13.29 -10.45
N SER A 26 -8.71 12.28 -9.81
CA SER A 26 -10.17 12.15 -9.64
C SER A 26 -10.72 12.87 -8.41
N GLY A 27 -9.87 13.46 -7.57
CA GLY A 27 -10.27 14.22 -6.38
C GLY A 27 -10.62 13.36 -5.16
N GLY A 28 -10.62 12.03 -5.26
CA GLY A 28 -10.80 11.11 -4.12
C GLY A 28 -12.10 11.31 -3.33
N GLY A 29 -12.02 11.05 -2.00
CA GLY A 29 -13.11 11.19 -1.05
C GLY A 29 -13.72 9.86 -0.62
N THR A 30 -14.44 9.84 0.50
CA THR A 30 -14.98 8.61 1.12
C THR A 30 -15.91 7.83 0.18
N VAL A 31 -16.83 8.54 -0.50
CA VAL A 31 -17.77 7.94 -1.44
C VAL A 31 -17.03 7.36 -2.66
N PHE A 32 -16.01 8.06 -3.15
CA PHE A 32 -15.19 7.56 -4.27
C PHE A 32 -14.46 6.28 -3.89
N VAL A 33 -13.83 6.23 -2.69
CA VAL A 33 -13.14 5.05 -2.17
C VAL A 33 -14.12 3.88 -2.02
N TRP A 34 -15.30 4.11 -1.48
CA TRP A 34 -16.33 3.11 -1.34
C TRP A 34 -16.79 2.57 -2.71
N LEU A 35 -17.04 3.45 -3.69
CA LEU A 35 -17.46 3.06 -5.04
C LEU A 35 -16.42 2.19 -5.75
N PHE A 36 -15.13 2.53 -5.68
CA PHE A 36 -14.12 1.65 -6.28
C PHE A 36 -13.97 0.34 -5.52
N ALA A 37 -14.13 0.31 -4.19
CA ALA A 37 -14.10 -0.92 -3.42
C ALA A 37 -15.26 -1.84 -3.77
N VAL A 38 -16.49 -1.31 -3.92
CA VAL A 38 -17.66 -2.05 -4.42
C VAL A 38 -17.39 -2.60 -5.82
N SER A 39 -16.89 -1.74 -6.71
CA SER A 39 -16.57 -2.15 -8.09
C SER A 39 -15.47 -3.23 -8.12
N SER A 40 -14.41 -3.11 -7.31
CA SER A 40 -13.38 -4.14 -7.16
C SER A 40 -13.95 -5.47 -6.69
N THR A 41 -14.78 -5.43 -5.64
CA THR A 41 -15.40 -6.63 -5.08
C THR A 41 -16.23 -7.36 -6.13
N LEU A 42 -17.02 -6.62 -6.92
CA LEU A 42 -17.85 -7.20 -7.99
C LEU A 42 -17.02 -7.74 -9.16
N ILE A 43 -15.99 -7.01 -9.60
CA ILE A 43 -15.13 -7.41 -10.73
C ILE A 43 -14.34 -8.68 -10.39
N TYR A 44 -13.78 -8.76 -9.17
CA TYR A 44 -12.96 -9.90 -8.76
C TYR A 44 -13.74 -11.06 -8.16
N ALA A 45 -15.06 -10.90 -7.84
CA ALA A 45 -15.90 -11.97 -7.29
C ALA A 45 -15.92 -13.24 -8.14
N PRO A 46 -16.08 -13.18 -9.49
CA PRO A 46 -16.06 -14.39 -10.30
C PRO A 46 -14.73 -15.14 -10.23
N LEU A 47 -13.60 -14.41 -10.20
CA LEU A 47 -12.26 -15.00 -10.10
C LEU A 47 -12.04 -15.61 -8.72
N ALA A 48 -12.45 -14.93 -7.65
CA ALA A 48 -12.38 -15.45 -6.29
C ALA A 48 -13.24 -16.72 -6.14
N ALA A 49 -14.47 -16.69 -6.65
CA ALA A 49 -15.35 -17.85 -6.67
C ALA A 49 -14.74 -19.03 -7.47
N ALA A 50 -14.15 -18.76 -8.63
CA ALA A 50 -13.48 -19.79 -9.44
C ALA A 50 -12.30 -20.43 -8.70
N ILE A 51 -11.46 -19.62 -8.00
CA ILE A 51 -10.34 -20.14 -7.22
C ILE A 51 -10.84 -20.98 -6.04
N ILE A 52 -11.85 -20.51 -5.31
CA ILE A 52 -12.44 -21.24 -4.18
C ILE A 52 -13.04 -22.58 -4.67
N TRP A 53 -13.77 -22.54 -5.80
CA TRP A 53 -14.35 -23.75 -6.38
C TRP A 53 -13.32 -24.76 -6.85
N TRP A 54 -12.23 -24.27 -7.48
CA TRP A 54 -11.15 -25.11 -8.02
C TRP A 54 -10.25 -25.69 -6.92
N GLN A 55 -9.75 -24.85 -6.04
CA GLN A 55 -8.77 -25.23 -5.02
C GLN A 55 -9.42 -25.85 -3.78
N LYS A 56 -10.73 -25.60 -3.56
CA LYS A 56 -11.49 -26.06 -2.39
C LYS A 56 -10.75 -25.87 -1.07
N PRO A 57 -10.24 -24.64 -0.78
CA PRO A 57 -9.51 -24.40 0.45
C PRO A 57 -10.39 -24.66 1.67
N ASP A 58 -9.84 -25.34 2.66
CA ASP A 58 -10.55 -25.56 3.92
C ASP A 58 -10.40 -24.33 4.83
N PHE A 59 -11.39 -23.45 4.78
CA PHE A 59 -11.39 -22.21 5.55
C PHE A 59 -12.02 -22.43 6.94
N GLY A 60 -11.17 -22.41 7.99
CA GLY A 60 -11.59 -22.35 9.39
C GLY A 60 -11.65 -20.93 9.94
N TRP A 61 -11.97 -20.80 11.21
CA TRP A 61 -12.14 -19.50 11.88
C TRP A 61 -10.92 -18.58 11.81
N VAL A 62 -9.72 -19.15 11.80
CA VAL A 62 -8.46 -18.36 11.69
C VAL A 62 -8.38 -17.67 10.34
N HIS A 63 -8.76 -18.34 9.25
CA HIS A 63 -8.76 -17.75 7.90
C HIS A 63 -9.71 -16.54 7.84
N TYR A 64 -10.94 -16.68 8.32
CA TYR A 64 -11.90 -15.57 8.40
C TYR A 64 -11.42 -14.46 9.32
N GLY A 65 -10.77 -14.81 10.45
CA GLY A 65 -10.16 -13.86 11.38
C GLY A 65 -9.06 -13.02 10.71
N LEU A 66 -8.18 -13.66 9.93
CA LEU A 66 -7.11 -12.96 9.18
C LEU A 66 -7.67 -12.04 8.09
N MET A 67 -8.66 -12.51 7.32
CA MET A 67 -9.36 -11.69 6.32
C MET A 67 -10.04 -10.48 6.96
N PHE A 68 -10.72 -10.66 8.08
CA PHE A 68 -11.38 -9.57 8.81
C PHE A 68 -10.37 -8.60 9.44
N ALA A 69 -9.29 -9.10 10.04
CA ALA A 69 -8.21 -8.29 10.59
C ALA A 69 -7.57 -7.44 9.50
N SER A 70 -7.24 -8.02 8.35
CA SER A 70 -6.71 -7.29 7.20
C SER A 70 -7.67 -6.19 6.74
N ALA A 71 -8.96 -6.50 6.55
CA ALA A 71 -9.98 -5.52 6.15
C ALA A 71 -10.10 -4.37 7.15
N THR A 72 -10.05 -4.67 8.43
CA THR A 72 -10.13 -3.67 9.52
C THR A 72 -8.90 -2.77 9.51
N LEU A 73 -7.70 -3.35 9.47
CA LEU A 73 -6.44 -2.60 9.45
C LEU A 73 -6.33 -1.71 8.21
N HIS A 74 -6.72 -2.21 7.04
CA HIS A 74 -6.78 -1.40 5.83
C HIS A 74 -7.79 -0.24 5.92
N THR A 75 -8.94 -0.47 6.54
CA THR A 75 -9.95 0.58 6.72
C THR A 75 -9.45 1.63 7.71
N VAL A 76 -8.88 1.22 8.84
CA VAL A 76 -8.28 2.13 9.83
C VAL A 76 -7.12 2.92 9.23
N TYR A 77 -6.28 2.28 8.41
CA TYR A 77 -5.23 2.95 7.63
C TYR A 77 -5.79 4.14 6.83
N TYR A 78 -6.87 3.94 6.07
CA TYR A 78 -7.48 5.03 5.28
C TYR A 78 -8.03 6.14 6.17
N LEU A 79 -8.66 5.82 7.29
CA LEU A 79 -9.21 6.80 8.23
C LEU A 79 -8.11 7.63 8.90
N LEU A 80 -7.01 7.00 9.30
CA LEU A 80 -5.86 7.69 9.91
C LEU A 80 -5.15 8.58 8.89
N LEU A 81 -4.98 8.08 7.66
CA LEU A 81 -4.37 8.86 6.58
C LEU A 81 -5.20 10.10 6.25
N ASP A 82 -6.53 9.98 6.14
CA ASP A 82 -7.44 11.11 5.93
C ASP A 82 -7.35 12.14 7.07
N ARG A 83 -7.34 11.68 8.33
CA ARG A 83 -7.15 12.55 9.48
C ARG A 83 -5.80 13.23 9.50
N GLY A 84 -4.74 12.50 9.14
CA GLY A 84 -3.40 13.05 9.01
C GLY A 84 -3.37 14.21 8.00
N TYR A 85 -3.99 14.01 6.84
CA TYR A 85 -4.08 15.04 5.79
C TYR A 85 -4.90 16.27 6.18
N ARG A 86 -5.91 16.10 7.03
CA ARG A 86 -6.70 17.22 7.56
C ARG A 86 -6.00 17.98 8.69
N SER A 87 -5.09 17.33 9.41
CA SER A 87 -4.40 17.90 10.55
C SER A 87 -3.06 18.55 10.22
N GLY A 88 -2.52 18.34 9.01
CA GLY A 88 -1.23 18.89 8.62
C GLY A 88 -0.92 18.80 7.13
N ASP A 89 0.23 19.34 6.74
CA ASP A 89 0.66 19.36 5.34
C ASP A 89 0.86 17.95 4.78
N LEU A 90 0.31 17.71 3.60
CA LEU A 90 0.49 16.47 2.84
C LEU A 90 1.98 16.12 2.64
N SER A 91 2.81 17.16 2.45
CA SER A 91 4.28 17.02 2.27
C SER A 91 5.01 16.51 3.53
N ILE A 92 4.33 16.42 4.66
CA ILE A 92 4.84 15.88 5.94
C ILE A 92 4.23 14.51 6.21
N VAL A 93 2.90 14.43 6.16
CA VAL A 93 2.14 13.22 6.55
C VAL A 93 2.46 12.05 5.62
N TYR A 94 2.42 12.28 4.30
CA TYR A 94 2.61 11.23 3.31
C TYR A 94 4.02 10.57 3.37
N PRO A 95 5.14 11.35 3.40
CA PRO A 95 6.47 10.76 3.49
C PRO A 95 6.71 9.97 4.76
N ILE A 96 6.23 10.48 5.91
CA ILE A 96 6.39 9.81 7.19
C ILE A 96 5.60 8.48 7.20
N ALA A 97 4.34 8.50 6.80
CA ALA A 97 3.50 7.31 6.76
C ALA A 97 4.08 6.23 5.82
N ARG A 98 4.51 6.63 4.62
CA ARG A 98 5.03 5.72 3.59
C ARG A 98 6.45 5.25 3.89
N GLY A 99 7.28 6.09 4.48
CA GLY A 99 8.66 5.70 4.84
C GLY A 99 8.73 4.87 6.13
N SER A 100 7.90 5.16 7.14
CA SER A 100 7.90 4.41 8.40
C SER A 100 7.25 3.02 8.27
N GLY A 101 6.20 2.88 7.47
CA GLY A 101 5.47 1.62 7.33
C GLY A 101 6.36 0.42 6.99
N PRO A 102 7.15 0.44 5.91
CA PRO A 102 8.05 -0.65 5.55
C PRO A 102 9.15 -0.89 6.58
N LEU A 103 9.68 0.15 7.20
CA LEU A 103 10.71 0.01 8.25
C LEU A 103 10.14 -0.68 9.49
N ILE A 104 8.94 -0.29 9.94
CA ILE A 104 8.22 -0.97 11.02
C ILE A 104 7.90 -2.40 10.62
N THR A 105 7.50 -2.65 9.37
CA THR A 105 7.24 -4.01 8.86
C THR A 105 8.48 -4.88 8.96
N VAL A 106 9.66 -4.40 8.53
CA VAL A 106 10.92 -5.15 8.64
C VAL A 106 11.25 -5.45 10.10
N LEU A 107 11.14 -4.44 10.98
CA LEU A 107 11.38 -4.65 12.41
C LEU A 107 10.44 -5.71 13.00
N CYS A 108 9.15 -5.60 12.73
CA CYS A 108 8.17 -6.57 13.21
C CYS A 108 8.34 -7.96 12.58
N ALA A 109 8.76 -8.04 11.31
CA ALA A 109 9.04 -9.32 10.66
C ALA A 109 10.20 -10.06 11.34
N VAL A 110 11.26 -9.34 11.72
CA VAL A 110 12.37 -9.92 12.50
C VAL A 110 11.91 -10.35 13.89
N LEU A 111 11.19 -9.49 14.61
CA LEU A 111 10.83 -9.72 16.01
C LEU A 111 9.68 -10.72 16.19
N LEU A 112 8.67 -10.70 15.31
CA LEU A 112 7.43 -11.47 15.46
C LEU A 112 7.36 -12.70 14.56
N LEU A 113 7.93 -12.63 13.35
CA LEU A 113 7.91 -13.73 12.39
C LEU A 113 9.24 -14.52 12.37
N GLY A 114 10.27 -14.06 13.12
CA GLY A 114 11.58 -14.71 13.14
C GLY A 114 12.30 -14.65 11.79
N GLU A 115 12.02 -13.63 10.97
CA GLU A 115 12.76 -13.45 9.72
C GLU A 115 14.20 -12.97 9.99
N HIS A 116 15.16 -13.49 9.24
CA HIS A 116 16.58 -13.14 9.35
C HIS A 116 17.08 -12.52 8.03
N PRO A 117 16.70 -11.25 7.74
CA PRO A 117 17.21 -10.59 6.55
C PRO A 117 18.72 -10.41 6.64
N THR A 118 19.40 -10.51 5.50
CA THR A 118 20.85 -10.25 5.44
C THR A 118 21.15 -8.78 5.78
N ALA A 119 22.40 -8.49 6.20
CA ALA A 119 22.81 -7.10 6.43
C ALA A 119 22.63 -6.21 5.19
N LEU A 120 22.84 -6.82 4.00
CA LEU A 120 22.62 -6.14 2.72
C LEU A 120 21.14 -5.82 2.48
N ALA A 121 20.25 -6.74 2.83
CA ALA A 121 18.79 -6.50 2.74
C ALA A 121 18.32 -5.42 3.72
N VAL A 122 18.87 -5.39 4.95
CA VAL A 122 18.59 -4.33 5.91
C VAL A 122 19.06 -2.97 5.39
N ALA A 123 20.29 -2.90 4.87
CA ALA A 123 20.81 -1.69 4.24
C ALA A 123 19.91 -1.24 3.07
N GLY A 124 19.46 -2.18 2.23
CA GLY A 124 18.51 -1.92 1.16
C GLY A 124 17.19 -1.34 1.64
N ALA A 125 16.62 -1.90 2.69
CA ALA A 125 15.39 -1.39 3.30
C ALA A 125 15.55 0.04 3.84
N LEU A 126 16.68 0.34 4.49
CA LEU A 126 16.99 1.68 4.99
C LEU A 126 17.18 2.69 3.85
N LEU A 127 17.86 2.29 2.77
CA LEU A 127 18.06 3.14 1.59
C LEU A 127 16.72 3.45 0.90
N ILE A 128 15.82 2.48 0.78
CA ILE A 128 14.49 2.68 0.19
C ILE A 128 13.62 3.56 1.08
N GLY A 129 13.53 3.26 2.38
CA GLY A 129 12.74 4.04 3.33
C GLY A 129 13.24 5.47 3.46
N GLY A 130 14.54 5.67 3.62
CA GLY A 130 15.19 6.98 3.67
C GLY A 130 15.03 7.74 2.34
N GLY A 131 15.23 7.06 1.21
CA GLY A 131 15.03 7.62 -0.13
C GLY A 131 13.58 8.05 -0.37
N ALA A 132 12.59 7.25 0.06
CA ALA A 132 11.18 7.59 -0.04
C ALA A 132 10.83 8.87 0.74
N ILE A 133 11.34 9.00 1.98
CA ILE A 133 11.19 10.20 2.79
C ILE A 133 11.87 11.40 2.11
N ALA A 134 13.10 11.23 1.64
CA ALA A 134 13.88 12.31 1.00
C ALA A 134 13.26 12.74 -0.34
N LEU A 135 12.66 11.81 -1.10
CA LEU A 135 12.04 12.11 -2.40
C LEU A 135 10.75 12.91 -2.26
N THR A 136 9.94 12.59 -1.25
CA THR A 136 8.58 13.12 -1.08
C THR A 136 8.47 14.18 0.00
N GLY A 137 9.38 14.20 0.98
CA GLY A 137 9.35 15.12 2.11
C GLY A 137 10.18 16.39 1.88
N ASP A 138 9.77 17.48 2.52
CA ASP A 138 10.58 18.68 2.68
C ASP A 138 11.11 18.74 4.13
N PRO A 139 12.42 18.51 4.36
CA PRO A 139 13.00 18.53 5.70
C PRO A 139 12.84 19.87 6.43
N ARG A 140 12.74 20.98 5.67
CA ARG A 140 12.53 22.32 6.23
C ARG A 140 11.14 22.46 6.81
N LYS A 141 10.14 22.01 6.06
CA LYS A 141 8.74 21.99 6.52
C LYS A 141 8.54 21.07 7.71
N LEU A 142 9.16 19.90 7.69
CA LEU A 142 9.15 18.97 8.83
C LEU A 142 9.66 19.63 10.12
N ARG A 143 10.77 20.38 10.02
CA ARG A 143 11.37 21.06 11.16
C ARG A 143 10.58 22.28 11.62
N GLN A 144 9.88 22.96 10.71
CA GLN A 144 9.12 24.19 11.00
C GLN A 144 7.68 23.94 11.44
N SER A 145 7.09 22.77 11.09
CA SER A 145 5.65 22.56 11.27
C SER A 145 5.21 22.52 12.73
N GLY A 146 6.09 22.07 13.65
CA GLY A 146 5.73 21.89 15.07
C GLY A 146 4.45 21.05 15.31
N ASN A 147 3.83 20.52 14.24
CA ASN A 147 2.55 19.84 14.28
C ASN A 147 2.71 18.36 14.65
N LEU A 148 2.88 18.10 15.95
CA LEU A 148 3.02 16.77 16.52
C LEU A 148 1.80 15.86 16.22
N HIS A 149 0.61 16.43 16.08
CA HIS A 149 -0.60 15.65 15.77
C HIS A 149 -0.52 15.05 14.36
N ALA A 150 -0.11 15.83 13.36
CA ALA A 150 0.07 15.34 11.99
C ALA A 150 1.14 14.23 11.90
N VAL A 151 2.26 14.41 12.60
CA VAL A 151 3.32 13.38 12.71
C VAL A 151 2.79 12.14 13.41
N GLY A 152 2.02 12.30 14.50
CA GLY A 152 1.38 11.18 15.22
C GLY A 152 0.45 10.37 14.32
N PHE A 153 -0.44 11.02 13.57
CA PHE A 153 -1.30 10.33 12.61
C PHE A 153 -0.50 9.64 11.49
N ALA A 154 0.57 10.25 11.01
CA ALA A 154 1.44 9.66 10.00
C ALA A 154 2.13 8.39 10.51
N LEU A 155 2.69 8.39 11.71
CA LEU A 155 3.30 7.22 12.32
C LEU A 155 2.29 6.11 12.61
N LEU A 156 1.10 6.46 13.14
CA LEU A 156 0.01 5.49 13.33
C LEU A 156 -0.41 4.87 11.99
N THR A 157 -0.46 5.66 10.92
CA THR A 157 -0.71 5.17 9.57
C THR A 157 0.38 4.17 9.14
N GLY A 158 1.65 4.48 9.41
CA GLY A 158 2.78 3.56 9.19
C GLY A 158 2.64 2.25 9.99
N CYS A 159 2.20 2.32 11.25
CA CYS A 159 1.90 1.13 12.05
C CYS A 159 0.78 0.28 11.44
N MET A 160 -0.27 0.91 10.90
CA MET A 160 -1.34 0.17 10.21
C MET A 160 -0.84 -0.48 8.92
N ILE A 161 0.04 0.21 8.17
CA ILE A 161 0.70 -0.37 6.99
C ILE A 161 1.48 -1.63 7.38
N ALA A 162 2.27 -1.57 8.44
CA ALA A 162 3.00 -2.73 8.95
C ALA A 162 2.03 -3.83 9.42
N GLY A 163 1.00 -3.46 10.18
CA GLY A 163 0.02 -4.39 10.72
C GLY A 163 -0.68 -5.20 9.63
N TYR A 164 -1.30 -4.54 8.64
CA TYR A 164 -1.97 -5.30 7.59
C TYR A 164 -0.98 -6.10 6.72
N THR A 165 0.21 -5.57 6.49
CA THR A 165 1.24 -6.27 5.69
C THR A 165 1.68 -7.57 6.37
N LEU A 166 1.84 -7.57 7.70
CA LEU A 166 2.19 -8.78 8.47
C LEU A 166 1.01 -9.76 8.54
N VAL A 167 -0.21 -9.28 8.78
CA VAL A 167 -1.42 -10.12 8.76
C VAL A 167 -1.58 -10.79 7.41
N ASP A 168 -1.42 -10.05 6.33
CA ASP A 168 -1.53 -10.58 4.97
C ASP A 168 -0.40 -11.56 4.65
N LYS A 169 0.84 -11.29 5.11
CA LYS A 169 1.95 -12.26 5.02
C LYS A 169 1.61 -13.58 5.70
N ILE A 170 1.09 -13.53 6.92
CA ILE A 170 0.67 -14.71 7.67
C ILE A 170 -0.47 -15.42 6.92
N ALA A 171 -1.45 -14.69 6.44
CA ALA A 171 -2.59 -15.23 5.70
C ALA A 171 -2.19 -16.02 4.46
N VAL A 172 -1.32 -15.45 3.61
CA VAL A 172 -0.95 -16.10 2.34
C VAL A 172 0.17 -17.11 2.46
N ALA A 173 1.13 -16.93 3.39
CA ALA A 173 2.31 -17.79 3.50
C ALA A 173 2.16 -18.89 4.53
N ALA A 174 1.53 -18.64 5.68
CA ALA A 174 1.37 -19.63 6.74
C ALA A 174 0.01 -20.34 6.66
N TRP A 175 -1.05 -19.61 6.34
CA TRP A 175 -2.42 -20.15 6.25
C TRP A 175 -2.86 -20.45 4.82
N LEU A 176 -1.98 -20.25 3.84
CA LEU A 176 -2.16 -20.61 2.43
C LEU A 176 -3.46 -20.08 1.82
N ILE A 177 -3.95 -18.93 2.32
CA ILE A 177 -5.07 -18.26 1.69
C ILE A 177 -4.62 -17.78 0.31
N PRO A 178 -5.33 -18.13 -0.78
CA PRO A 178 -4.93 -17.69 -2.10
C PRO A 178 -4.85 -16.14 -2.15
N PRO A 179 -3.78 -15.54 -2.69
CA PRO A 179 -3.58 -14.09 -2.70
C PRO A 179 -4.76 -13.27 -3.21
N LEU A 180 -5.40 -13.74 -4.30
CA LEU A 180 -6.58 -13.09 -4.86
C LEU A 180 -7.79 -13.16 -3.90
N VAL A 181 -7.98 -14.28 -3.22
CA VAL A 181 -9.08 -14.46 -2.25
C VAL A 181 -8.86 -13.58 -1.03
N GLN A 182 -7.62 -13.48 -0.54
CA GLN A 182 -7.25 -12.58 0.58
C GLN A 182 -7.56 -11.12 0.23
N ASP A 183 -7.10 -10.63 -0.92
CA ASP A 183 -7.37 -9.25 -1.35
C ASP A 183 -8.87 -9.00 -1.58
N TRP A 184 -9.57 -9.94 -2.24
CA TRP A 184 -11.00 -9.84 -2.47
C TRP A 184 -11.80 -9.77 -1.15
N ALA A 185 -11.48 -10.63 -0.19
CA ALA A 185 -12.13 -10.63 1.14
C ALA A 185 -11.83 -9.32 1.90
N THR A 186 -10.61 -8.80 1.80
CA THR A 186 -10.22 -7.50 2.36
C THR A 186 -11.02 -6.36 1.75
N ASN A 187 -11.22 -6.36 0.42
CA ASN A 187 -12.04 -5.35 -0.27
C ASN A 187 -13.52 -5.47 0.10
N LEU A 188 -14.07 -6.69 0.18
CA LEU A 188 -15.44 -6.95 0.65
C LEU A 188 -15.64 -6.43 2.08
N GLY A 189 -14.73 -6.77 3.00
CA GLY A 189 -14.78 -6.27 4.36
C GLY A 189 -14.70 -4.74 4.44
N ARG A 190 -13.87 -4.11 3.60
CA ARG A 190 -13.81 -2.64 3.47
C ARG A 190 -15.15 -2.06 3.01
N VAL A 191 -15.81 -2.68 2.02
CA VAL A 191 -17.15 -2.27 1.58
C VAL A 191 -18.11 -2.28 2.76
N VAL A 192 -18.17 -3.39 3.52
CA VAL A 192 -19.05 -3.53 4.69
C VAL A 192 -18.77 -2.45 5.72
N LEU A 193 -17.50 -2.27 6.10
CA LEU A 193 -17.08 -1.31 7.14
C LEU A 193 -17.30 0.15 6.72
N MET A 194 -17.19 0.49 5.44
CA MET A 194 -17.37 1.85 4.93
C MET A 194 -18.82 2.17 4.53
N THR A 195 -19.68 1.17 4.33
CA THR A 195 -21.07 1.36 3.91
C THR A 195 -21.85 2.32 4.82
N PRO A 196 -21.79 2.25 6.16
CA PRO A 196 -22.49 3.22 7.00
C PRO A 196 -22.08 4.67 6.70
N SER A 197 -20.78 4.92 6.53
CA SER A 197 -20.26 6.27 6.19
C SER A 197 -20.61 6.70 4.77
N ALA A 198 -20.70 5.78 3.81
CA ALA A 198 -21.13 6.09 2.45
C ALA A 198 -22.61 6.42 2.39
N LEU A 199 -23.46 5.71 3.15
CA LEU A 199 -24.91 5.95 3.21
C LEU A 199 -25.28 7.27 3.86
N THR A 200 -24.48 7.81 4.80
CA THR A 200 -24.70 9.17 5.31
C THR A 200 -24.47 10.25 4.23
N ARG A 201 -23.83 9.89 3.12
CA ARG A 201 -23.54 10.75 1.97
C ARG A 201 -24.16 10.21 0.67
N ARG A 202 -25.30 9.55 0.78
CA ARG A 202 -25.96 8.89 -0.37
C ARG A 202 -26.19 9.82 -1.56
N ASP A 203 -26.44 11.10 -1.29
CA ASP A 203 -26.68 12.10 -2.33
C ASP A 203 -25.45 12.38 -3.19
N GLU A 204 -24.24 12.05 -2.69
CA GLU A 204 -22.98 12.16 -3.43
C GLU A 204 -22.69 10.94 -4.33
N ILE A 205 -23.37 9.79 -4.11
CA ILE A 205 -23.04 8.52 -4.79
C ILE A 205 -23.25 8.65 -6.29
N GLY A 206 -24.47 9.06 -6.71
CA GLY A 206 -24.81 9.23 -8.12
C GLY A 206 -23.90 10.23 -8.86
N PRO A 207 -23.77 11.46 -8.35
CA PRO A 207 -22.89 12.48 -8.94
C PRO A 207 -21.42 12.03 -9.03
N THR A 208 -20.89 11.39 -7.97
CA THR A 208 -19.49 10.89 -7.97
C THR A 208 -19.29 9.80 -9.04
N TRP A 209 -20.24 8.85 -9.13
CA TRP A 209 -20.20 7.82 -10.16
C TRP A 209 -20.22 8.42 -11.56
N GLN A 210 -21.18 9.29 -11.85
CA GLN A 210 -21.31 9.91 -13.18
C GLN A 210 -20.05 10.69 -13.59
N ARG A 211 -19.48 11.45 -12.67
CA ARG A 211 -18.29 12.26 -12.92
C ARG A 211 -17.02 11.42 -13.11
N ALA A 212 -16.87 10.31 -12.37
CA ALA A 212 -15.59 9.63 -12.24
C ALA A 212 -15.61 8.12 -12.58
N LYS A 213 -16.70 7.59 -13.18
CA LYS A 213 -16.88 6.15 -13.44
C LYS A 213 -15.69 5.47 -14.13
N ARG A 214 -15.07 6.13 -15.12
CA ARG A 214 -13.87 5.58 -15.81
C ARG A 214 -12.71 5.39 -14.85
N SER A 215 -12.44 6.38 -14.01
CA SER A 215 -11.38 6.30 -13.00
C SER A 215 -11.72 5.28 -11.91
N ILE A 216 -12.97 5.23 -11.45
CA ILE A 216 -13.44 4.27 -10.46
C ILE A 216 -13.21 2.84 -10.96
N VAL A 217 -13.66 2.52 -12.18
CA VAL A 217 -13.51 1.18 -12.77
C VAL A 217 -12.02 0.86 -13.02
N ALA A 218 -11.25 1.80 -13.55
CA ALA A 218 -9.81 1.58 -13.77
C ALA A 218 -9.07 1.31 -12.45
N ILE A 219 -9.36 2.08 -11.39
CA ILE A 219 -8.77 1.86 -10.06
C ILE A 219 -9.26 0.53 -9.47
N ALA A 220 -10.55 0.19 -9.67
CA ALA A 220 -11.13 -1.05 -9.19
C ALA A 220 -10.46 -2.29 -9.78
N VAL A 221 -9.89 -2.20 -10.97
CA VAL A 221 -9.06 -3.26 -11.58
C VAL A 221 -7.60 -3.18 -11.12
N LEU A 222 -6.99 -2.00 -11.24
CA LEU A 222 -5.54 -1.85 -11.04
C LEU A 222 -5.11 -1.94 -9.57
N CYS A 223 -5.91 -1.43 -8.63
CA CYS A 223 -5.56 -1.43 -7.21
C CYS A 223 -5.46 -2.85 -6.65
N PRO A 224 -6.49 -3.72 -6.79
CA PRO A 224 -6.37 -5.13 -6.39
C PRO A 224 -5.27 -5.86 -7.15
N LEU A 225 -5.17 -5.68 -8.48
CA LEU A 225 -4.14 -6.34 -9.27
C LEU A 225 -2.74 -6.07 -8.72
N SER A 226 -2.42 -4.79 -8.42
CA SER A 226 -1.12 -4.44 -7.85
C SER A 226 -0.87 -5.13 -6.51
N TYR A 227 -1.90 -5.24 -5.66
CA TYR A 227 -1.75 -5.85 -4.34
C TYR A 227 -1.70 -7.37 -4.41
N ILE A 228 -2.49 -8.00 -5.28
CA ILE A 228 -2.44 -9.45 -5.52
C ILE A 228 -1.04 -9.89 -5.99
N LEU A 229 -0.36 -9.11 -6.84
CA LEU A 229 1.03 -9.40 -7.24
C LEU A 229 1.99 -9.34 -6.04
N VAL A 230 1.82 -8.38 -5.15
CA VAL A 230 2.60 -8.27 -3.91
C VAL A 230 2.31 -9.45 -2.99
N LEU A 231 1.04 -9.79 -2.76
CA LEU A 231 0.65 -10.94 -1.94
C LEU A 231 1.21 -12.25 -2.52
N THR A 232 1.21 -12.39 -3.85
CA THR A 232 1.80 -13.54 -4.53
C THR A 232 3.31 -13.61 -4.26
N ALA A 233 4.02 -12.50 -4.32
CA ALA A 233 5.44 -12.47 -3.96
C ALA A 233 5.66 -12.84 -2.49
N MET A 234 4.76 -12.44 -1.59
CA MET A 234 4.82 -12.76 -0.16
C MET A 234 4.62 -14.25 0.16
N VAL A 235 4.00 -15.04 -0.72
CA VAL A 235 3.84 -16.48 -0.50
C VAL A 235 5.21 -17.16 -0.30
N PHE A 236 6.20 -16.78 -1.11
CA PHE A 236 7.51 -17.46 -1.16
C PHE A 236 8.71 -16.55 -0.85
N THR A 237 8.48 -15.27 -0.52
CA THR A 237 9.55 -14.33 -0.20
C THR A 237 9.31 -13.72 1.19
N PRO A 238 10.34 -13.57 2.04
CA PRO A 238 10.21 -12.90 3.31
C PRO A 238 9.64 -11.48 3.18
N VAL A 239 8.78 -11.07 4.11
CA VAL A 239 8.13 -9.76 4.05
C VAL A 239 9.12 -8.62 4.28
N SER A 240 10.22 -8.89 5.00
CA SER A 240 11.33 -7.96 5.18
C SER A 240 12.01 -7.51 3.86
N TYR A 241 11.87 -8.28 2.79
CA TYR A 241 12.31 -7.91 1.44
C TYR A 241 11.18 -7.27 0.62
N VAL A 242 9.98 -7.83 0.70
CA VAL A 242 8.84 -7.40 -0.13
C VAL A 242 8.33 -6.02 0.27
N ALA A 243 8.22 -5.74 1.59
CA ALA A 243 7.64 -4.49 2.07
C ALA A 243 8.46 -3.25 1.66
N PRO A 244 9.79 -3.21 1.83
CA PRO A 244 10.58 -2.07 1.33
C PRO A 244 10.56 -1.99 -0.21
N ALA A 245 10.67 -3.12 -0.91
CA ALA A 245 10.71 -3.13 -2.37
C ALA A 245 9.44 -2.54 -3.01
N ARG A 246 8.27 -2.66 -2.38
CA ARG A 246 7.02 -2.01 -2.82
C ARG A 246 7.14 -0.49 -2.93
N GLU A 247 7.96 0.14 -2.11
CA GLU A 247 8.08 1.60 -2.08
C GLU A 247 8.74 2.18 -3.33
N ILE A 248 9.32 1.33 -4.20
CA ILE A 248 9.77 1.77 -5.53
C ILE A 248 8.63 2.39 -6.35
N SER A 249 7.37 2.07 -6.02
CA SER A 249 6.20 2.71 -6.63
C SER A 249 6.18 4.23 -6.43
N ILE A 250 6.80 4.75 -5.38
CA ILE A 250 6.95 6.20 -5.14
C ILE A 250 7.88 6.80 -6.20
N LEU A 251 8.99 6.11 -6.50
CA LEU A 251 9.90 6.54 -7.56
C LEU A 251 9.22 6.51 -8.93
N VAL A 252 8.49 5.43 -9.23
CA VAL A 252 7.73 5.32 -10.49
C VAL A 252 6.69 6.45 -10.60
N ALA A 253 5.94 6.72 -9.52
CA ALA A 253 4.96 7.81 -9.49
C ALA A 253 5.62 9.19 -9.68
N ALA A 254 6.80 9.40 -9.08
CA ALA A 254 7.55 10.63 -9.25
C ALA A 254 8.05 10.81 -10.70
N LEU A 255 8.48 9.75 -11.36
CA LEU A 255 8.88 9.76 -12.78
C LEU A 255 7.67 10.02 -13.70
N MET A 256 6.51 9.40 -13.42
CA MET A 256 5.28 9.62 -14.19
C MET A 256 4.73 11.04 -14.05
N GLY A 257 4.99 11.70 -12.91
CA GLY A 257 4.48 13.04 -12.61
C GLY A 257 5.19 14.18 -13.34
N THR A 258 6.17 13.93 -14.20
CA THR A 258 6.96 14.92 -14.98
C THR A 258 7.63 16.05 -14.17
N HIS A 259 7.45 16.09 -12.86
CA HIS A 259 7.91 17.16 -11.97
C HIS A 259 9.27 16.92 -11.31
N LEU A 260 9.94 15.80 -11.60
CA LEU A 260 11.21 15.44 -10.94
C LEU A 260 12.34 16.42 -11.25
N LEU A 261 12.27 17.09 -12.42
CA LEU A 261 13.33 17.96 -12.94
C LEU A 261 12.96 19.45 -12.96
N ALA A 262 11.71 19.81 -12.67
CA ALA A 262 11.20 21.17 -12.85
C ALA A 262 11.26 22.07 -11.60
N GLU A 263 11.59 21.50 -10.41
CA GLU A 263 11.61 22.24 -9.16
C GLU A 263 13.02 22.32 -8.56
N GLY A 264 13.32 23.41 -7.85
CA GLY A 264 14.65 23.82 -7.36
C GLY A 264 15.49 22.87 -6.48
N ASP A 265 15.01 21.62 -6.22
CA ASP A 265 15.68 20.60 -5.41
C ASP A 265 16.10 19.35 -6.23
N ALA A 266 16.37 19.51 -7.52
CA ALA A 266 16.72 18.41 -8.41
C ALA A 266 17.86 17.50 -7.90
N PRO A 267 18.97 18.00 -7.33
CA PRO A 267 20.04 17.15 -6.82
C PRO A 267 19.58 16.23 -5.67
N ARG A 268 18.79 16.73 -4.73
CA ARG A 268 18.24 15.95 -3.62
C ARG A 268 17.34 14.83 -4.11
N ARG A 269 16.44 15.14 -5.05
CA ARG A 269 15.51 14.18 -5.64
C ARG A 269 16.24 13.10 -6.43
N LEU A 270 17.28 13.46 -7.16
CA LEU A 270 18.12 12.52 -7.88
C LEU A 270 18.89 11.60 -6.94
N ALA A 271 19.46 12.15 -5.86
CA ALA A 271 20.15 11.37 -4.83
C ALA A 271 19.17 10.40 -4.12
N ALA A 272 17.96 10.86 -3.79
CA ALA A 272 16.93 10.03 -3.20
C ALA A 272 16.48 8.90 -4.13
N ALA A 273 16.29 9.20 -5.42
CA ALA A 273 15.98 8.20 -6.45
C ALA A 273 17.11 7.16 -6.59
N ALA A 274 18.36 7.61 -6.65
CA ALA A 274 19.53 6.74 -6.71
C ALA A 274 19.64 5.85 -5.46
N ALA A 275 19.36 6.38 -4.27
CA ALA A 275 19.32 5.60 -3.03
C ALA A 275 18.23 4.50 -3.09
N MET A 276 17.04 4.82 -3.59
CA MET A 276 15.96 3.82 -3.74
C MET A 276 16.34 2.72 -4.75
N VAL A 277 16.95 3.08 -5.88
CA VAL A 277 17.43 2.09 -6.86
C VAL A 277 18.53 1.23 -6.27
N GLY A 278 19.52 1.85 -5.60
CA GLY A 278 20.58 1.11 -4.88
C GLY A 278 20.00 0.18 -3.82
N GLY A 279 18.97 0.62 -3.10
CA GLY A 279 18.27 -0.22 -2.13
C GLY A 279 17.59 -1.44 -2.74
N ILE A 280 16.96 -1.31 -3.92
CA ILE A 280 16.43 -2.48 -4.67
C ILE A 280 17.53 -3.45 -5.04
N VAL A 281 18.67 -2.95 -5.52
CA VAL A 281 19.83 -3.81 -5.85
C VAL A 281 20.31 -4.56 -4.59
N CYS A 282 20.41 -3.89 -3.45
CA CYS A 282 20.75 -4.52 -2.18
C CYS A 282 19.76 -5.62 -1.77
N LEU A 283 18.44 -5.37 -1.92
CA LEU A 283 17.41 -6.38 -1.64
C LEU A 283 17.46 -7.56 -2.63
N ALA A 284 17.82 -7.31 -3.88
CA ALA A 284 17.90 -8.35 -4.90
C ALA A 284 19.09 -9.28 -4.67
N LEU A 285 20.23 -8.73 -4.23
CA LEU A 285 21.49 -9.46 -4.00
C LEU A 285 21.59 -10.08 -2.60
N GLY A 286 20.88 -9.55 -1.62
CA GLY A 286 20.83 -10.04 -0.24
C GLY A 286 19.79 -11.12 -0.04
#